data_f2f6aaaa386ba985f73dc7c24b1a4933
#
_entry.id   f2f6aaaa386ba985f73dc7c24b1a4933
#
_cell.length_a   1.000
_cell.length_b   1.000
_cell.length_c   1.000
_cell.angle_alpha   90.00
_cell.angle_beta   90.00
_cell.angle_gamma   90.00
#
_symmetry.space_group_name_H-M   'P 1'
#
loop_
_entity.id
_entity.type
_entity.pdbx_description
1 polymer ?
#
loop_
_entity_poly.entity_id
_entity_poly.type
_entity_poly.pdbx_seq_one_letter_code
_entity_poly.pdbx_strand_id
1 'polypeptide(L)'
;MAERCRRVAVLSVGDELLAGELVDGNAAWLAAAVRARGHRVVRSPALALEVAVLPGVPSEMRAMAAALLPSLLPELPALATRRVLAAGLAEAAAGEAIADLMEHAGPHREDVRVGITASLGVLSITVRGNDAGAVARTEQEVRRRLGPAVFGGGDQTLAGAVVSALAAHGLTITTAESCTGGLLAGAITSVPGSSAVFREGAVVYANEAKTARLGVPAELLAREGVVSEPVALALARGARQRAQADLAVAISGVAGPDGGTPDKPVGTVVIAVCDARGERAVTFRWKGTRDELRARSVSVALDLVRRRLPGHGGAAGSPG
;
A
#
# COMPACT_ATOMS: atom_id res chain seq x y z
N MET A 1 14.44 -25.29 32.50
CA MET A 1 14.95 -23.90 32.24
C MET A 1 14.10 -23.33 31.14
N ALA A 2 13.42 -22.21 31.39
CA ALA A 2 12.64 -21.56 30.34
C ALA A 2 13.60 -21.08 29.23
N GLU A 3 13.35 -21.53 28.01
CA GLU A 3 14.12 -21.09 26.84
C GLU A 3 13.96 -19.57 26.67
N ARG A 4 15.09 -18.86 26.69
CA ARG A 4 15.06 -17.40 26.60
C ARG A 4 15.02 -16.95 25.16
N CYS A 5 14.20 -15.93 24.87
CA CYS A 5 14.19 -15.22 23.59
C CYS A 5 15.61 -14.70 23.27
N ARG A 6 16.20 -15.16 22.17
CA ARG A 6 17.51 -14.70 21.71
C ARG A 6 17.37 -13.43 20.87
N ARG A 7 18.38 -12.56 20.98
CA ARG A 7 18.54 -11.41 20.08
C ARG A 7 19.44 -11.82 18.94
N VAL A 8 18.98 -11.68 17.72
CA VAL A 8 19.69 -12.10 16.51
C VAL A 8 19.97 -10.86 15.67
N ALA A 9 21.20 -10.67 15.24
CA ALA A 9 21.56 -9.67 14.24
C ALA A 9 21.81 -10.39 12.91
N VAL A 10 21.21 -9.87 11.84
CA VAL A 10 21.49 -10.32 10.48
C VAL A 10 22.41 -9.27 9.85
N LEU A 11 23.58 -9.71 9.40
CA LEU A 11 24.55 -8.89 8.68
C LEU A 11 24.75 -9.50 7.29
N SER A 12 24.41 -8.75 6.27
CA SER A 12 24.70 -9.11 4.89
C SER A 12 26.01 -8.45 4.46
N VAL A 13 26.81 -9.21 3.74
CA VAL A 13 28.11 -8.75 3.22
C VAL A 13 28.14 -9.05 1.73
N GLY A 14 28.42 -8.02 0.94
CA GLY A 14 28.57 -8.11 -0.52
C GLY A 14 28.84 -6.73 -1.10
N ASP A 15 29.77 -6.63 -2.03
CA ASP A 15 30.12 -5.36 -2.66
C ASP A 15 28.94 -4.77 -3.43
N GLU A 16 28.11 -5.61 -4.03
CA GLU A 16 26.88 -5.24 -4.72
C GLU A 16 25.81 -4.63 -3.80
N LEU A 17 25.79 -5.04 -2.52
CA LEU A 17 24.91 -4.44 -1.50
C LEU A 17 25.43 -3.07 -1.04
N LEU A 18 26.75 -2.96 -0.91
CA LEU A 18 27.40 -1.69 -0.54
C LEU A 18 27.29 -0.65 -1.67
N ALA A 19 27.32 -1.10 -2.92
CA ALA A 19 27.13 -0.26 -4.10
C ALA A 19 25.64 0.12 -4.34
N GLY A 20 24.70 -0.50 -3.62
CA GLY A 20 23.27 -0.28 -3.83
C GLY A 20 22.70 -0.90 -5.11
N GLU A 21 23.42 -1.84 -5.70
CA GLU A 21 23.04 -2.50 -6.96
C GLU A 21 21.97 -3.56 -6.77
N LEU A 22 21.87 -4.13 -5.54
CA LEU A 22 20.89 -5.14 -5.20
C LEU A 22 20.16 -4.81 -3.88
N VAL A 23 18.88 -5.15 -3.84
CA VAL A 23 18.09 -5.11 -2.59
C VAL A 23 18.35 -6.41 -1.79
N ASP A 24 18.72 -6.28 -0.53
CA ASP A 24 18.98 -7.42 0.36
C ASP A 24 17.72 -8.21 0.72
N GLY A 25 17.29 -9.07 -0.19
CA GLY A 25 16.17 -9.99 0.03
C GLY A 25 16.49 -11.12 1.02
N ASN A 26 17.77 -11.46 1.17
CA ASN A 26 18.22 -12.53 2.07
C ASN A 26 18.10 -12.12 3.53
N ALA A 27 18.54 -10.90 3.89
CA ALA A 27 18.38 -10.38 5.23
C ALA A 27 16.90 -10.25 5.63
N ALA A 28 16.05 -9.79 4.71
CA ALA A 28 14.61 -9.70 4.94
C ALA A 28 14.00 -11.09 5.22
N TRP A 29 14.37 -12.10 4.44
CA TRP A 29 13.88 -13.48 4.63
C TRP A 29 14.37 -14.07 5.95
N LEU A 30 15.67 -13.96 6.26
CA LEU A 30 16.26 -14.45 7.52
C LEU A 30 15.61 -13.77 8.73
N ALA A 31 15.41 -12.47 8.66
CA ALA A 31 14.74 -11.72 9.72
C ALA A 31 13.29 -12.19 9.95
N ALA A 32 12.58 -12.56 8.88
CA ALA A 32 11.24 -13.15 8.98
C ALA A 32 11.28 -14.55 9.61
N ALA A 33 12.22 -15.42 9.20
CA ALA A 33 12.40 -16.75 9.73
C ALA A 33 12.76 -16.75 11.22
N VAL A 34 13.64 -15.84 11.64
CA VAL A 34 14.02 -15.64 13.05
C VAL A 34 12.81 -15.20 13.89
N ARG A 35 12.02 -14.26 13.37
CA ARG A 35 10.79 -13.78 14.05
C ARG A 35 9.73 -14.86 14.14
N ALA A 36 9.56 -15.67 13.08
CA ALA A 36 8.60 -16.79 13.08
C ALA A 36 8.89 -17.81 14.18
N ARG A 37 10.17 -17.93 14.61
CA ARG A 37 10.58 -18.79 15.74
C ARG A 37 10.52 -18.09 17.10
N GLY A 38 9.90 -16.93 17.20
CA GLY A 38 9.71 -16.19 18.46
C GLY A 38 10.93 -15.38 18.94
N HIS A 39 11.98 -15.24 18.12
CA HIS A 39 13.18 -14.50 18.49
C HIS A 39 13.18 -13.06 17.96
N ARG A 40 14.07 -12.22 18.50
CA ARG A 40 14.13 -10.78 18.15
C ARG A 40 15.29 -10.50 17.22
N VAL A 41 15.00 -9.84 16.10
CA VAL A 41 16.03 -9.27 15.24
C VAL A 41 16.42 -7.88 15.75
N VAL A 42 17.73 -7.65 15.94
CA VAL A 42 18.31 -6.39 16.44
C VAL A 42 19.30 -5.82 15.44
N ARG A 43 19.50 -4.51 15.49
CA ARG A 43 20.42 -3.82 14.56
C ARG A 43 21.91 -3.88 14.98
N SER A 44 22.20 -4.21 16.23
CA SER A 44 23.58 -4.18 16.73
C SER A 44 24.11 -5.58 16.98
N PRO A 45 25.26 -5.94 16.42
CA PRO A 45 25.92 -7.23 16.66
C PRO A 45 26.69 -7.30 17.97
N ALA A 46 26.59 -6.30 18.85
CA ALA A 46 27.32 -6.29 20.10
C ALA A 46 26.97 -7.53 20.94
N LEU A 47 27.91 -8.46 21.05
CA LEU A 47 27.86 -9.73 21.77
C LEU A 47 27.05 -10.84 21.03
N ALA A 48 27.48 -11.23 19.84
CA ALA A 48 27.10 -12.53 19.29
C ALA A 48 27.85 -13.62 20.05
N LEU A 49 27.12 -14.54 20.69
CA LEU A 49 27.69 -15.76 21.33
C LEU A 49 27.91 -16.88 20.30
N GLU A 50 27.20 -16.86 19.22
CA GLU A 50 27.26 -17.79 18.11
C GLU A 50 27.15 -17.04 16.78
N VAL A 51 27.99 -17.40 15.80
CA VAL A 51 27.99 -16.83 14.45
C VAL A 51 27.72 -17.94 13.44
N ALA A 52 26.69 -17.81 12.63
CA ALA A 52 26.44 -18.66 11.48
C ALA A 52 26.71 -17.88 10.19
N VAL A 53 27.55 -18.41 9.34
CA VAL A 53 27.83 -17.84 8.00
C VAL A 53 27.04 -18.63 6.97
N LEU A 54 26.26 -17.94 6.17
CA LEU A 54 25.41 -18.53 5.13
C LEU A 54 25.83 -17.98 3.75
N PRO A 55 25.69 -18.78 2.68
CA PRO A 55 26.04 -18.35 1.33
C PRO A 55 25.10 -17.24 0.83
N GLY A 56 25.61 -16.41 -0.11
CA GLY A 56 24.84 -15.32 -0.72
C GLY A 56 23.73 -15.77 -1.66
N VAL A 57 23.85 -17.00 -2.23
CA VAL A 57 22.84 -17.53 -3.17
C VAL A 57 21.53 -17.83 -2.42
N PRO A 58 20.39 -17.21 -2.78
CA PRO A 58 19.14 -17.31 -1.99
C PRO A 58 18.64 -18.72 -1.75
N SER A 59 18.73 -19.63 -2.73
CA SER A 59 18.29 -21.01 -2.60
C SER A 59 19.15 -21.82 -1.61
N GLU A 60 20.46 -21.66 -1.69
CA GLU A 60 21.42 -22.32 -0.81
C GLU A 60 21.32 -21.78 0.63
N MET A 61 21.26 -20.46 0.76
CA MET A 61 21.06 -19.79 2.04
C MET A 61 19.80 -20.28 2.75
N ARG A 62 18.67 -20.37 2.04
CA ARG A 62 17.41 -20.86 2.62
C ARG A 62 17.49 -22.31 3.05
N ALA A 63 18.12 -23.19 2.24
CA ALA A 63 18.29 -24.60 2.58
C ALA A 63 19.17 -24.76 3.84
N MET A 64 20.30 -24.06 3.91
CA MET A 64 21.18 -24.09 5.08
C MET A 64 20.52 -23.46 6.32
N ALA A 65 19.84 -22.34 6.17
CA ALA A 65 19.11 -21.72 7.27
C ALA A 65 18.01 -22.64 7.83
N ALA A 66 17.28 -23.32 6.96
CA ALA A 66 16.24 -24.27 7.38
C ALA A 66 16.82 -25.41 8.23
N ALA A 67 18.03 -25.89 7.91
CA ALA A 67 18.71 -26.94 8.66
C ALA A 67 19.32 -26.43 10.00
N LEU A 68 19.86 -25.18 10.00
CA LEU A 68 20.59 -24.66 11.17
C LEU A 68 19.69 -23.97 12.20
N LEU A 69 18.65 -23.23 11.74
CA LEU A 69 17.80 -22.44 12.64
C LEU A 69 17.15 -23.28 13.76
N PRO A 70 16.70 -24.54 13.55
CA PRO A 70 16.14 -25.35 14.64
C PRO A 70 17.10 -25.60 15.80
N SER A 71 18.39 -25.78 15.52
CA SER A 71 19.40 -26.04 16.56
C SER A 71 19.87 -24.74 17.22
N LEU A 72 20.02 -23.67 16.47
CA LEU A 72 20.48 -22.38 16.98
C LEU A 72 19.36 -21.59 17.70
N LEU A 73 18.13 -21.69 17.21
CA LEU A 73 16.98 -20.95 17.68
C LEU A 73 15.81 -21.91 17.91
N PRO A 74 15.69 -22.51 19.09
CA PRO A 74 14.56 -23.36 19.44
C PRO A 74 13.24 -22.59 19.28
N GLU A 75 12.17 -23.30 18.90
CA GLU A 75 10.87 -22.64 18.75
C GLU A 75 10.34 -22.17 20.09
N LEU A 76 10.08 -20.89 20.18
CA LEU A 76 9.34 -20.26 21.27
C LEU A 76 7.87 -20.12 20.87
N PRO A 77 6.95 -20.02 21.84
CA PRO A 77 5.58 -19.68 21.52
C PRO A 77 5.53 -18.46 20.60
N ALA A 78 4.91 -18.61 19.44
CA ALA A 78 4.80 -17.53 18.47
C ALA A 78 4.01 -16.37 19.08
N LEU A 79 4.50 -15.15 18.94
CA LEU A 79 3.77 -13.96 19.35
C LEU A 79 2.48 -13.86 18.53
N ALA A 80 1.36 -13.72 19.22
CA ALA A 80 0.11 -13.35 18.55
C ALA A 80 0.36 -12.05 17.79
N THR A 81 0.07 -12.06 16.50
CA THR A 81 0.29 -10.90 15.63
C THR A 81 -0.97 -10.63 14.83
N ARG A 82 -1.39 -9.37 14.82
CA ARG A 82 -2.49 -8.86 14.01
C ARG A 82 -2.01 -7.67 13.20
N ARG A 83 -2.55 -7.50 12.01
CA ARG A 83 -2.24 -6.37 11.14
C ARG A 83 -3.54 -5.67 10.76
N VAL A 84 -3.57 -4.35 10.93
CA VAL A 84 -4.62 -3.46 10.45
C VAL A 84 -4.05 -2.65 9.28
N LEU A 85 -4.79 -2.61 8.19
CA LEU A 85 -4.40 -1.90 6.98
C LEU A 85 -5.35 -0.71 6.76
N ALA A 86 -4.77 0.47 6.55
CA ALA A 86 -5.51 1.71 6.35
C ALA A 86 -4.97 2.50 5.14
N ALA A 87 -5.83 3.32 4.53
CA ALA A 87 -5.47 4.18 3.41
C ALA A 87 -6.20 5.53 3.49
N GLY A 88 -5.68 6.53 2.77
CA GLY A 88 -6.27 7.87 2.72
C GLY A 88 -6.20 8.64 4.04
N LEU A 89 -5.20 8.34 4.84
CA LEU A 89 -4.85 9.02 6.09
C LEU A 89 -3.35 9.26 6.13
N ALA A 90 -2.92 10.43 6.58
CA ALA A 90 -1.50 10.72 6.78
C ALA A 90 -0.94 9.87 7.93
N GLU A 91 0.33 9.43 7.81
CA GLU A 91 0.98 8.63 8.86
C GLU A 91 1.02 9.36 10.20
N ALA A 92 1.31 10.66 10.19
CA ALA A 92 1.33 11.48 11.40
C ALA A 92 -0.04 11.50 12.09
N ALA A 93 -1.13 11.70 11.33
CA ALA A 93 -2.48 11.70 11.88
C ALA A 93 -2.90 10.31 12.42
N ALA A 94 -2.49 9.24 11.74
CA ALA A 94 -2.72 7.88 12.23
C ALA A 94 -1.91 7.62 13.51
N GLY A 95 -0.64 8.03 13.54
CA GLY A 95 0.23 7.91 14.71
C GLY A 95 -0.32 8.66 15.91
N GLU A 96 -0.80 9.89 15.72
CA GLU A 96 -1.44 10.69 16.77
C GLU A 96 -2.71 10.00 17.32
N ALA A 97 -3.55 9.47 16.42
CA ALA A 97 -4.79 8.78 16.81
C ALA A 97 -4.56 7.53 17.66
N ILE A 98 -3.39 6.88 17.56
CA ILE A 98 -3.04 5.65 18.29
C ILE A 98 -1.80 5.81 19.17
N ALA A 99 -1.35 7.04 19.45
CA ALA A 99 -0.09 7.32 20.15
C ALA A 99 0.01 6.59 21.49
N ASP A 100 -1.04 6.65 22.31
CA ASP A 100 -1.10 5.98 23.60
C ASP A 100 -1.07 4.44 23.52
N LEU A 101 -1.47 3.86 22.38
CA LEU A 101 -1.32 2.43 22.12
C LEU A 101 0.10 2.06 21.69
N MET A 102 0.86 3.01 21.13
CA MET A 102 2.25 2.83 20.73
C MET A 102 3.22 3.06 21.89
N GLU A 103 2.83 3.87 22.88
CA GLU A 103 3.62 4.13 24.08
C GLU A 103 3.66 2.90 24.98
N HIS A 104 4.87 2.52 25.39
CA HIS A 104 5.12 1.32 26.19
C HIS A 104 4.98 1.58 27.70
N ALA A 105 4.33 2.66 28.11
CA ALA A 105 4.27 3.14 29.48
C ALA A 105 2.97 2.66 30.20
N GLY A 106 3.08 1.58 30.96
CA GLY A 106 2.03 1.16 31.88
C GLY A 106 2.13 -0.31 32.29
N PRO A 107 1.80 -0.67 33.54
CA PRO A 107 2.01 -2.00 34.12
C PRO A 107 1.20 -3.14 33.45
N HIS A 108 0.25 -2.80 32.59
CA HIS A 108 -0.59 -3.79 31.87
C HIS A 108 -0.32 -3.83 30.35
N ARG A 109 0.65 -3.08 29.83
CA ARG A 109 0.97 -2.94 28.38
C ARG A 109 2.31 -3.56 27.98
N GLU A 110 3.05 -4.18 28.90
CA GLU A 110 4.36 -4.78 28.61
C GLU A 110 4.28 -5.90 27.58
N ASP A 111 3.11 -6.51 27.39
CA ASP A 111 2.93 -7.66 26.52
C ASP A 111 2.41 -7.37 25.11
N VAL A 112 1.90 -6.14 24.84
CA VAL A 112 1.38 -5.77 23.52
C VAL A 112 2.18 -4.60 22.95
N ARG A 113 2.65 -4.76 21.72
CA ARG A 113 3.39 -3.72 20.96
C ARG A 113 2.60 -3.34 19.71
N VAL A 114 2.46 -2.04 19.51
CA VAL A 114 1.86 -1.46 18.31
C VAL A 114 2.94 -0.72 17.53
N GLY A 115 3.06 -1.01 16.25
CA GLY A 115 3.97 -0.31 15.33
C GLY A 115 3.21 0.11 14.09
N ILE A 116 3.57 1.27 13.53
CA ILE A 116 3.04 1.80 12.28
C ILE A 116 4.14 1.90 11.23
N THR A 117 3.81 1.56 10.02
CA THR A 117 4.65 1.78 8.84
C THR A 117 3.79 2.31 7.70
N ALA A 118 4.33 3.25 6.92
CA ALA A 118 3.68 3.78 5.74
C ALA A 118 4.46 3.41 4.48
N SER A 119 3.75 3.03 3.43
CA SER A 119 4.33 2.79 2.12
C SER A 119 3.32 3.15 1.05
N LEU A 120 3.72 4.06 0.15
CA LEU A 120 2.97 4.40 -1.08
C LEU A 120 1.48 4.72 -0.85
N GLY A 121 1.16 5.39 0.28
CA GLY A 121 -0.21 5.79 0.62
C GLY A 121 -1.03 4.73 1.36
N VAL A 122 -0.43 3.61 1.74
CA VAL A 122 -1.01 2.59 2.60
C VAL A 122 -0.28 2.56 3.93
N LEU A 123 -1.04 2.52 5.02
CA LEU A 123 -0.55 2.35 6.39
C LEU A 123 -0.74 0.89 6.81
N SER A 124 0.28 0.33 7.43
CA SER A 124 0.24 -1.00 8.06
C SER A 124 0.52 -0.85 9.55
N ILE A 125 -0.49 -1.10 10.36
CA ILE A 125 -0.39 -1.09 11.81
C ILE A 125 -0.29 -2.53 12.29
N THR A 126 0.84 -2.87 12.92
CA THR A 126 1.10 -4.21 13.45
C THR A 126 0.92 -4.22 14.95
N VAL A 127 0.04 -5.06 15.44
CA VAL A 127 -0.21 -5.31 16.87
C VAL A 127 0.29 -6.71 17.21
N ARG A 128 1.18 -6.85 18.19
CA ARG A 128 1.77 -8.13 18.56
C ARG A 128 2.03 -8.23 20.06
N GLY A 129 1.92 -9.44 20.60
CA GLY A 129 2.15 -9.71 22.02
C GLY A 129 2.04 -11.19 22.37
N ASN A 130 2.27 -11.52 23.64
CA ASN A 130 2.16 -12.90 24.13
C ASN A 130 0.70 -13.32 24.38
N ASP A 131 -0.15 -12.38 24.82
CA ASP A 131 -1.58 -12.61 25.03
C ASP A 131 -2.38 -12.31 23.78
N ALA A 132 -2.90 -13.35 23.13
CA ALA A 132 -3.74 -13.24 21.94
C ALA A 132 -5.03 -12.43 22.18
N GLY A 133 -5.60 -12.48 23.39
CA GLY A 133 -6.77 -11.71 23.77
C GLY A 133 -6.48 -10.22 23.87
N ALA A 134 -5.35 -9.84 24.48
CA ALA A 134 -4.90 -8.45 24.55
C ALA A 134 -4.57 -7.91 23.16
N VAL A 135 -3.90 -8.70 22.30
CA VAL A 135 -3.63 -8.34 20.91
C VAL A 135 -4.93 -8.09 20.13
N ALA A 136 -5.93 -8.96 20.28
CA ALA A 136 -7.22 -8.81 19.60
C ALA A 136 -7.98 -7.55 20.07
N ARG A 137 -8.00 -7.27 21.37
CA ARG A 137 -8.61 -6.05 21.91
C ARG A 137 -7.93 -4.79 21.40
N THR A 138 -6.59 -4.78 21.37
CA THR A 138 -5.82 -3.65 20.84
C THR A 138 -6.03 -3.47 19.35
N GLU A 139 -6.11 -4.55 18.55
CA GLU A 139 -6.47 -4.49 17.13
C GLU A 139 -7.85 -3.82 16.94
N GLN A 140 -8.86 -4.23 17.71
CA GLN A 140 -10.20 -3.64 17.64
C GLN A 140 -10.19 -2.14 17.97
N GLU A 141 -9.42 -1.73 18.96
CA GLU A 141 -9.27 -0.32 19.31
C GLU A 141 -8.57 0.49 18.22
N VAL A 142 -7.51 -0.05 17.61
CA VAL A 142 -6.87 0.56 16.43
C VAL A 142 -7.91 0.74 15.30
N ARG A 143 -8.69 -0.30 14.98
CA ARG A 143 -9.74 -0.23 13.95
C ARG A 143 -10.78 0.83 14.26
N ARG A 144 -11.22 0.90 15.52
CA ARG A 144 -12.20 1.88 15.96
C ARG A 144 -11.69 3.32 15.78
N ARG A 145 -10.44 3.59 16.16
CA ARG A 145 -9.84 4.93 16.07
C ARG A 145 -9.56 5.37 14.64
N LEU A 146 -9.07 4.47 13.80
CA LEU A 146 -8.79 4.77 12.40
C LEU A 146 -10.06 4.74 11.52
N GLY A 147 -11.14 4.13 12.00
CA GLY A 147 -12.47 4.19 11.39
C GLY A 147 -12.50 3.89 9.89
N PRO A 148 -13.08 4.79 9.07
CA PRO A 148 -13.24 4.57 7.62
C PRO A 148 -11.93 4.45 6.83
N ALA A 149 -10.80 4.85 7.41
CA ALA A 149 -9.50 4.67 6.78
C ALA A 149 -9.10 3.18 6.71
N VAL A 150 -9.59 2.35 7.62
CA VAL A 150 -9.30 0.92 7.65
C VAL A 150 -9.99 0.22 6.47
N PHE A 151 -9.20 -0.50 5.68
CA PHE A 151 -9.74 -1.29 4.56
C PHE A 151 -9.56 -2.79 4.73
N GLY A 152 -8.78 -3.23 5.71
CA GLY A 152 -8.52 -4.65 5.87
C GLY A 152 -7.55 -5.01 6.98
N GLY A 153 -6.97 -6.22 6.86
CA GLY A 153 -5.98 -6.75 7.77
C GLY A 153 -5.25 -7.97 7.19
N GLY A 154 -4.29 -8.49 7.91
CA GLY A 154 -3.47 -9.63 7.46
C GLY A 154 -2.70 -9.31 6.18
N ASP A 155 -2.85 -10.15 5.16
CA ASP A 155 -2.19 -10.01 3.86
C ASP A 155 -3.10 -9.43 2.77
N GLN A 156 -4.24 -8.86 3.16
CA GLN A 156 -5.17 -8.23 2.23
C GLN A 156 -4.51 -7.04 1.53
N THR A 157 -4.79 -6.85 0.24
CA THR A 157 -4.34 -5.68 -0.51
C THR A 157 -5.48 -4.68 -0.68
N LEU A 158 -5.14 -3.41 -0.93
CA LEU A 158 -6.15 -2.38 -1.20
C LEU A 158 -6.94 -2.70 -2.50
N ALA A 159 -6.27 -3.22 -3.53
CA ALA A 159 -6.92 -3.70 -4.74
C ALA A 159 -7.86 -4.88 -4.44
N GLY A 160 -7.44 -5.83 -3.59
CA GLY A 160 -8.27 -6.95 -3.15
C GLY A 160 -9.53 -6.48 -2.42
N ALA A 161 -9.40 -5.49 -1.54
CA ALA A 161 -10.54 -4.90 -0.84
C ALA A 161 -11.54 -4.24 -1.81
N VAL A 162 -11.04 -3.51 -2.82
CA VAL A 162 -11.86 -2.88 -3.85
C VAL A 162 -12.57 -3.92 -4.71
N VAL A 163 -11.85 -4.93 -5.22
CA VAL A 163 -12.42 -5.99 -6.06
C VAL A 163 -13.50 -6.77 -5.30
N SER A 164 -13.23 -7.14 -4.05
CA SER A 164 -14.20 -7.84 -3.20
C SER A 164 -15.45 -7.00 -2.95
N ALA A 165 -15.31 -5.71 -2.68
CA ALA A 165 -16.44 -4.82 -2.46
C ALA A 165 -17.25 -4.59 -3.74
N LEU A 166 -16.61 -4.42 -4.89
CA LEU A 166 -17.30 -4.32 -6.17
C LEU A 166 -18.12 -5.59 -6.47
N ALA A 167 -17.50 -6.76 -6.29
CA ALA A 167 -18.16 -8.05 -6.51
C ALA A 167 -19.35 -8.25 -5.57
N ALA A 168 -19.21 -7.91 -4.30
CA ALA A 168 -20.28 -8.01 -3.30
C ALA A 168 -21.52 -7.14 -3.65
N HIS A 169 -21.32 -6.06 -4.39
CA HIS A 169 -22.40 -5.16 -4.81
C HIS A 169 -22.81 -5.34 -6.28
N GLY A 170 -22.25 -6.30 -6.99
CA GLY A 170 -22.51 -6.51 -8.42
C GLY A 170 -22.11 -5.33 -9.31
N LEU A 171 -21.13 -4.53 -8.87
CA LEU A 171 -20.67 -3.33 -9.56
C LEU A 171 -19.43 -3.63 -10.42
N THR A 172 -19.33 -2.91 -11.53
CA THR A 172 -18.22 -3.01 -12.47
C THR A 172 -17.41 -1.72 -12.51
N ILE A 173 -16.10 -1.85 -12.81
CA ILE A 173 -15.15 -0.74 -12.87
C ILE A 173 -14.36 -0.73 -14.18
N THR A 174 -14.00 0.46 -14.63
CA THR A 174 -13.04 0.72 -15.72
C THR A 174 -12.01 1.76 -15.30
N THR A 175 -10.86 1.78 -15.99
CA THR A 175 -9.78 2.74 -15.72
C THR A 175 -9.40 3.56 -16.95
N ALA A 176 -9.02 4.84 -16.73
CA ALA A 176 -8.40 5.71 -17.73
C ALA A 176 -7.07 6.21 -17.19
N GLU A 177 -5.97 5.77 -17.75
CA GLU A 177 -4.64 6.02 -17.21
C GLU A 177 -3.77 6.83 -18.17
N SER A 178 -3.09 7.85 -17.65
CA SER A 178 -2.04 8.59 -18.34
C SER A 178 -0.69 8.28 -17.70
N CYS A 179 -0.26 9.01 -16.68
CA CYS A 179 1.07 8.88 -16.08
C CYS A 179 1.33 7.51 -15.40
N THR A 180 0.31 6.80 -14.97
CA THR A 180 0.43 5.47 -14.37
C THR A 180 0.64 4.35 -15.39
N GLY A 181 0.23 4.57 -16.65
CA GLY A 181 0.60 3.70 -17.78
C GLY A 181 0.11 2.24 -17.63
N GLY A 182 -1.07 2.02 -17.04
CA GLY A 182 -1.65 0.68 -16.85
C GLY A 182 -1.42 0.07 -15.45
N LEU A 183 -0.71 0.73 -14.56
CA LEU A 183 -0.44 0.20 -13.20
C LEU A 183 -1.72 0.01 -12.38
N LEU A 184 -2.73 0.88 -12.54
CA LEU A 184 -3.99 0.74 -11.83
C LEU A 184 -4.78 -0.46 -12.36
N ALA A 185 -4.89 -0.60 -13.67
CA ALA A 185 -5.49 -1.77 -14.30
C ALA A 185 -4.74 -3.05 -13.90
N GLY A 186 -3.40 -3.02 -13.92
CA GLY A 186 -2.55 -4.12 -13.46
C GLY A 186 -2.80 -4.48 -12.00
N ALA A 187 -2.91 -3.50 -11.11
CA ALA A 187 -3.21 -3.73 -9.69
C ALA A 187 -4.58 -4.40 -9.48
N ILE A 188 -5.62 -3.98 -10.22
CA ILE A 188 -6.95 -4.60 -10.14
C ILE A 188 -6.91 -6.02 -10.71
N THR A 189 -6.29 -6.21 -11.88
CA THR A 189 -6.26 -7.52 -12.57
C THR A 189 -5.32 -8.52 -11.91
N SER A 190 -4.41 -8.10 -11.04
CA SER A 190 -3.61 -9.01 -10.20
C SER A 190 -4.43 -9.74 -9.12
N VAL A 191 -5.66 -9.28 -8.86
CA VAL A 191 -6.55 -9.91 -7.86
C VAL A 191 -7.32 -11.05 -8.52
N PRO A 192 -7.24 -12.29 -8.00
CA PRO A 192 -8.06 -13.39 -8.49
C PRO A 192 -9.56 -13.04 -8.45
N GLY A 193 -10.29 -13.35 -9.53
CA GLY A 193 -11.71 -13.03 -9.65
C GLY A 193 -12.03 -11.61 -10.14
N SER A 194 -11.02 -10.78 -10.40
CA SER A 194 -11.20 -9.41 -10.92
C SER A 194 -11.96 -9.34 -12.25
N SER A 195 -11.95 -10.41 -13.06
CA SER A 195 -12.69 -10.49 -14.33
C SER A 195 -14.20 -10.32 -14.16
N ALA A 196 -14.75 -10.59 -12.99
CA ALA A 196 -16.17 -10.37 -12.71
C ALA A 196 -16.52 -8.87 -12.59
N VAL A 197 -15.56 -8.01 -12.24
CA VAL A 197 -15.80 -6.60 -11.94
C VAL A 197 -15.07 -5.63 -12.88
N PHE A 198 -13.92 -6.02 -13.43
CA PHE A 198 -13.11 -5.16 -14.29
C PHE A 198 -13.49 -5.31 -15.75
N ARG A 199 -13.93 -4.22 -16.40
CA ARG A 199 -14.40 -4.23 -17.80
C ARG A 199 -13.27 -4.02 -18.79
N GLU A 200 -12.59 -2.88 -18.70
CA GLU A 200 -11.43 -2.55 -19.52
C GLU A 200 -10.55 -1.51 -18.83
N GLY A 201 -9.31 -1.34 -19.28
CA GLY A 201 -8.42 -0.26 -18.88
C GLY A 201 -7.86 0.45 -20.11
N ALA A 202 -8.07 1.76 -20.19
CA ALA A 202 -7.56 2.58 -21.28
C ALA A 202 -6.29 3.32 -20.85
N VAL A 203 -5.14 2.99 -21.46
CA VAL A 203 -3.93 3.78 -21.35
C VAL A 203 -3.92 4.82 -22.48
N VAL A 204 -4.22 6.06 -22.13
CA VAL A 204 -4.34 7.20 -23.06
C VAL A 204 -3.22 8.21 -22.80
N TYR A 205 -2.00 7.80 -23.13
CA TYR A 205 -0.80 8.56 -22.79
C TYR A 205 -0.66 9.83 -23.63
N ALA A 206 -0.79 9.72 -24.95
CA ALA A 206 -0.80 10.85 -25.87
C ALA A 206 -2.11 11.65 -25.79
N ASN A 207 -2.07 12.93 -26.12
CA ASN A 207 -3.26 13.81 -26.09
C ASN A 207 -4.32 13.38 -27.11
N GLU A 208 -3.85 13.01 -28.30
CA GLU A 208 -4.69 12.50 -29.39
C GLU A 208 -5.46 11.24 -28.97
N ALA A 209 -4.81 10.36 -28.18
CA ALA A 209 -5.45 9.17 -27.66
C ALA A 209 -6.58 9.49 -26.65
N LYS A 210 -6.44 10.56 -25.85
CA LYS A 210 -7.50 11.02 -24.94
C LYS A 210 -8.77 11.41 -25.69
N THR A 211 -8.59 12.16 -26.80
CA THR A 211 -9.70 12.57 -27.68
C THR A 211 -10.24 11.38 -28.45
N ALA A 212 -9.40 10.65 -29.16
CA ALA A 212 -9.84 9.58 -30.07
C ALA A 212 -10.49 8.39 -29.35
N ARG A 213 -10.01 8.04 -28.15
CA ARG A 213 -10.50 6.85 -27.45
C ARG A 213 -11.58 7.15 -26.42
N LEU A 214 -11.49 8.27 -25.73
CA LEU A 214 -12.35 8.61 -24.59
C LEU A 214 -13.20 9.87 -24.84
N GLY A 215 -13.14 10.46 -26.03
CA GLY A 215 -13.98 11.58 -26.41
C GLY A 215 -13.67 12.89 -25.65
N VAL A 216 -12.47 13.01 -25.07
CA VAL A 216 -12.09 14.27 -24.40
C VAL A 216 -11.95 15.37 -25.45
N PRO A 217 -12.68 16.52 -25.34
CA PRO A 217 -12.60 17.57 -26.33
C PRO A 217 -11.18 18.16 -26.44
N ALA A 218 -10.69 18.32 -27.67
CA ALA A 218 -9.35 18.88 -27.91
C ALA A 218 -9.24 20.31 -27.35
N GLU A 219 -10.30 21.09 -27.43
CA GLU A 219 -10.41 22.46 -26.88
C GLU A 219 -10.28 22.45 -25.35
N LEU A 220 -10.81 21.41 -24.68
CA LEU A 220 -10.67 21.27 -23.23
C LEU A 220 -9.21 20.99 -22.85
N LEU A 221 -8.53 20.11 -23.61
CA LEU A 221 -7.11 19.82 -23.41
C LEU A 221 -6.23 21.06 -23.61
N ALA A 222 -6.54 21.86 -24.63
CA ALA A 222 -5.80 23.09 -24.93
C ALA A 222 -6.01 24.18 -23.88
N ARG A 223 -7.24 24.37 -23.40
CA ARG A 223 -7.59 25.40 -22.42
C ARG A 223 -7.13 25.09 -21.01
N GLU A 224 -7.39 23.87 -20.53
CA GLU A 224 -7.16 23.48 -19.13
C GLU A 224 -5.80 22.79 -18.92
N GLY A 225 -5.20 22.29 -20.01
CA GLY A 225 -4.04 21.43 -19.96
C GLY A 225 -4.39 20.02 -19.48
N VAL A 226 -3.55 19.06 -19.87
CA VAL A 226 -3.79 17.60 -19.67
C VAL A 226 -3.83 17.17 -18.22
N VAL A 227 -3.19 17.90 -17.32
CA VAL A 227 -3.20 17.63 -15.87
C VAL A 227 -4.10 18.68 -15.21
N SER A 228 -5.40 18.43 -15.20
CA SER A 228 -6.42 19.30 -14.63
C SER A 228 -7.66 18.49 -14.24
N GLU A 229 -8.42 18.99 -13.28
CA GLU A 229 -9.65 18.32 -12.82
C GLU A 229 -10.69 18.19 -13.94
N PRO A 230 -10.96 19.21 -14.77
CA PRO A 230 -11.91 19.08 -15.88
C PRO A 230 -11.52 17.98 -16.87
N VAL A 231 -10.22 17.85 -17.18
CA VAL A 231 -9.72 16.82 -18.09
C VAL A 231 -9.79 15.42 -17.43
N ALA A 232 -9.43 15.28 -16.15
CA ALA A 232 -9.53 14.00 -15.44
C ALA A 232 -11.00 13.54 -15.33
N LEU A 233 -11.95 14.45 -15.10
CA LEU A 233 -13.38 14.14 -15.13
C LEU A 233 -13.85 13.71 -16.51
N ALA A 234 -13.40 14.39 -17.57
CA ALA A 234 -13.73 14.01 -18.94
C ALA A 234 -13.18 12.62 -19.30
N LEU A 235 -11.96 12.28 -18.85
CA LEU A 235 -11.37 10.96 -19.02
C LEU A 235 -12.20 9.89 -18.30
N ALA A 236 -12.62 10.14 -17.04
CA ALA A 236 -13.42 9.19 -16.28
C ALA A 236 -14.80 8.96 -16.93
N ARG A 237 -15.47 10.02 -17.36
CA ARG A 237 -16.76 9.93 -18.07
C ARG A 237 -16.64 9.14 -19.38
N GLY A 238 -15.65 9.47 -20.20
CA GLY A 238 -15.42 8.80 -21.47
C GLY A 238 -15.11 7.31 -21.28
N ALA A 239 -14.29 6.96 -20.30
CA ALA A 239 -14.01 5.56 -19.98
C ALA A 239 -15.27 4.82 -19.50
N ARG A 240 -16.05 5.44 -18.59
CA ARG A 240 -17.28 4.85 -18.08
C ARG A 240 -18.29 4.56 -19.19
N GLN A 241 -18.52 5.52 -20.08
CA GLN A 241 -19.43 5.38 -21.23
C GLN A 241 -18.96 4.29 -22.18
N ARG A 242 -17.66 4.31 -22.53
CA ARG A 242 -17.08 3.35 -23.45
C ARG A 242 -17.17 1.92 -22.94
N ALA A 243 -16.79 1.69 -21.70
CA ALA A 243 -16.78 0.37 -21.07
C ALA A 243 -18.17 -0.10 -20.61
N GLN A 244 -19.16 0.78 -20.62
CA GLN A 244 -20.47 0.54 -20.00
C GLN A 244 -20.33 0.02 -18.56
N ALA A 245 -19.41 0.63 -17.81
CA ALA A 245 -19.12 0.26 -16.43
C ALA A 245 -19.93 1.11 -15.44
N ASP A 246 -20.20 0.58 -14.25
CA ASP A 246 -20.91 1.29 -13.19
C ASP A 246 -20.05 2.43 -12.63
N LEU A 247 -18.73 2.24 -12.60
CA LEU A 247 -17.77 3.15 -12.04
C LEU A 247 -16.54 3.28 -12.93
N ALA A 248 -15.99 4.48 -13.04
CA ALA A 248 -14.71 4.73 -13.70
C ALA A 248 -13.79 5.54 -12.80
N VAL A 249 -12.49 5.27 -12.91
CA VAL A 249 -11.43 6.06 -12.27
C VAL A 249 -10.41 6.49 -13.31
N ALA A 250 -10.05 7.77 -13.30
CA ALA A 250 -9.06 8.34 -14.20
C ALA A 250 -7.88 8.93 -13.43
N ILE A 251 -6.67 8.76 -13.98
CA ILE A 251 -5.43 9.32 -13.40
C ILE A 251 -4.68 10.09 -14.50
N SER A 252 -4.42 11.38 -14.25
CA SER A 252 -3.53 12.21 -15.05
C SER A 252 -2.54 12.93 -14.16
N GLY A 253 -1.28 13.09 -14.59
CA GLY A 253 -0.29 13.73 -13.73
C GLY A 253 1.08 13.92 -14.36
N VAL A 254 1.91 14.71 -13.70
CA VAL A 254 3.32 14.94 -14.02
C VAL A 254 4.18 14.08 -13.11
N ALA A 255 4.59 12.91 -13.61
CA ALA A 255 5.38 11.95 -12.81
C ALA A 255 6.90 12.26 -12.80
N GLY A 256 7.36 13.19 -13.65
CA GLY A 256 8.77 13.57 -13.71
C GLY A 256 9.68 12.57 -14.45
N PRO A 257 11.02 12.82 -14.45
CA PRO A 257 11.68 13.95 -13.78
C PRO A 257 11.39 15.31 -14.43
N ASP A 258 11.05 15.32 -15.72
CA ASP A 258 10.76 16.52 -16.53
C ASP A 258 9.25 16.75 -16.71
N GLY A 259 8.90 17.87 -17.41
CA GLY A 259 7.53 18.18 -17.82
C GLY A 259 6.70 18.95 -16.77
N GLY A 260 7.30 19.34 -15.65
CA GLY A 260 6.67 20.22 -14.68
C GLY A 260 6.68 21.70 -15.10
N THR A 261 5.67 22.45 -14.67
CA THR A 261 5.60 23.91 -14.76
C THR A 261 5.46 24.51 -13.35
N PRO A 262 5.66 25.83 -13.16
CA PRO A 262 5.45 26.48 -11.86
C PRO A 262 4.06 26.20 -11.27
N ASP A 263 3.03 26.17 -12.09
CA ASP A 263 1.64 25.93 -11.67
C ASP A 263 1.33 24.45 -11.46
N LYS A 264 1.98 23.58 -12.23
CA LYS A 264 1.84 22.11 -12.21
C LYS A 264 3.22 21.43 -12.11
N PRO A 265 3.88 21.54 -10.95
CA PRO A 265 5.21 20.94 -10.77
C PRO A 265 5.16 19.41 -10.85
N VAL A 266 6.34 18.78 -11.01
CA VAL A 266 6.49 17.33 -10.87
C VAL A 266 5.87 16.87 -9.54
N GLY A 267 5.10 15.79 -9.59
CA GLY A 267 4.33 15.28 -8.48
C GLY A 267 2.88 15.80 -8.43
N THR A 268 2.48 16.69 -9.35
CA THR A 268 1.07 17.06 -9.51
C THR A 268 0.32 15.91 -10.19
N VAL A 269 -0.65 15.34 -9.49
CA VAL A 269 -1.50 14.25 -9.99
C VAL A 269 -2.95 14.59 -9.74
N VAL A 270 -3.78 14.38 -10.73
CA VAL A 270 -5.24 14.52 -10.63
C VAL A 270 -5.87 13.14 -10.78
N ILE A 271 -6.73 12.80 -9.84
CA ILE A 271 -7.48 11.54 -9.83
C ILE A 271 -8.96 11.88 -9.83
N ALA A 272 -9.70 11.32 -10.77
CA ALA A 272 -11.16 11.49 -10.89
C ALA A 272 -11.88 10.15 -10.76
N VAL A 273 -13.02 10.16 -10.08
CA VAL A 273 -13.93 9.01 -9.97
C VAL A 273 -15.31 9.44 -10.44
N CYS A 274 -15.95 8.61 -11.26
CA CYS A 274 -17.28 8.87 -11.83
C CYS A 274 -18.16 7.62 -11.68
N ASP A 275 -19.37 7.78 -11.16
CA ASP A 275 -20.40 6.74 -11.07
C ASP A 275 -21.80 7.34 -11.33
N ALA A 276 -22.88 6.56 -11.09
CA ALA A 276 -24.25 7.02 -11.28
C ALA A 276 -24.65 8.16 -10.30
N ARG A 277 -23.98 8.29 -9.15
CA ARG A 277 -24.24 9.33 -8.13
C ARG A 277 -23.52 10.64 -8.43
N GLY A 278 -22.68 10.68 -9.46
CA GLY A 278 -21.94 11.86 -9.87
C GLY A 278 -20.44 11.61 -9.97
N GLU A 279 -19.69 12.69 -10.03
CA GLU A 279 -18.26 12.65 -10.27
C GLU A 279 -17.50 13.56 -9.30
N ARG A 280 -16.25 13.23 -9.05
CA ARG A 280 -15.34 14.02 -8.23
C ARG A 280 -13.92 13.88 -8.76
N ALA A 281 -13.19 14.98 -8.83
CA ALA A 281 -11.75 14.98 -9.03
C ALA A 281 -11.06 15.58 -7.81
N VAL A 282 -9.82 15.16 -7.59
CA VAL A 282 -8.96 15.67 -6.53
C VAL A 282 -7.55 15.82 -7.08
N THR A 283 -6.95 16.98 -6.84
CA THR A 283 -5.58 17.29 -7.20
C THR A 283 -4.66 17.06 -6.02
N PHE A 284 -3.60 16.27 -6.23
CA PHE A 284 -2.56 15.98 -5.26
C PHE A 284 -1.24 16.57 -5.71
N ARG A 285 -0.39 16.90 -4.74
CA ARG A 285 0.99 17.36 -4.97
C ARG A 285 1.91 16.60 -4.03
N TRP A 286 2.69 15.67 -4.59
CA TRP A 286 3.60 14.84 -3.82
C TRP A 286 5.05 15.05 -4.25
N LYS A 287 5.97 14.80 -3.34
CA LYS A 287 7.39 14.65 -3.64
C LYS A 287 7.72 13.18 -3.75
N GLY A 288 8.67 12.83 -4.60
CA GLY A 288 9.15 11.45 -4.77
C GLY A 288 9.69 11.20 -6.17
N THR A 289 10.21 10.02 -6.36
CA THR A 289 10.64 9.51 -7.67
C THR A 289 9.43 9.23 -8.57
N ARG A 290 9.67 9.11 -9.86
CA ARG A 290 8.64 8.76 -10.85
C ARG A 290 7.87 7.49 -10.45
N ASP A 291 8.56 6.45 -10.00
CA ASP A 291 7.93 5.18 -9.64
C ASP A 291 7.12 5.30 -8.35
N GLU A 292 7.60 6.03 -7.35
CA GLU A 292 6.84 6.31 -6.12
C GLU A 292 5.58 7.12 -6.40
N LEU A 293 5.66 8.15 -7.26
CA LEU A 293 4.51 8.97 -7.63
C LEU A 293 3.45 8.14 -8.36
N ARG A 294 3.86 7.29 -9.30
CA ARG A 294 2.96 6.39 -10.02
C ARG A 294 2.30 5.37 -9.10
N ALA A 295 3.08 4.70 -8.26
CA ALA A 295 2.57 3.71 -7.31
C ALA A 295 1.64 4.33 -6.26
N ARG A 296 1.99 5.50 -5.72
CA ARG A 296 1.13 6.25 -4.79
C ARG A 296 -0.19 6.66 -5.45
N SER A 297 -0.15 7.09 -6.72
CA SER A 297 -1.34 7.43 -7.49
C SER A 297 -2.32 6.26 -7.59
N VAL A 298 -1.80 5.03 -7.79
CA VAL A 298 -2.62 3.81 -7.82
C VAL A 298 -3.29 3.56 -6.47
N SER A 299 -2.53 3.65 -5.36
CA SER A 299 -3.10 3.42 -4.02
C SER A 299 -4.18 4.44 -3.68
N VAL A 300 -3.94 5.72 -3.98
CA VAL A 300 -4.94 6.78 -3.72
C VAL A 300 -6.16 6.62 -4.61
N ALA A 301 -6.00 6.25 -5.88
CA ALA A 301 -7.12 5.98 -6.78
C ALA A 301 -7.99 4.82 -6.27
N LEU A 302 -7.38 3.73 -5.81
CA LEU A 302 -8.08 2.60 -5.20
C LEU A 302 -8.84 3.01 -3.93
N ASP A 303 -8.24 3.86 -3.07
CA ASP A 303 -8.92 4.33 -1.86
C ASP A 303 -10.11 5.26 -2.19
N LEU A 304 -9.97 6.14 -3.18
CA LEU A 304 -11.08 6.98 -3.65
C LEU A 304 -12.24 6.13 -4.20
N VAL A 305 -11.94 5.07 -4.95
CA VAL A 305 -12.93 4.09 -5.40
C VAL A 305 -13.59 3.41 -4.20
N ARG A 306 -12.80 2.86 -3.28
CA ARG A 306 -13.29 2.17 -2.07
C ARG A 306 -14.28 3.03 -1.29
N ARG A 307 -13.94 4.30 -1.06
CA ARG A 307 -14.80 5.25 -0.32
C ARG A 307 -16.09 5.60 -1.03
N ARG A 308 -16.20 5.34 -2.32
CA ARG A 308 -17.45 5.50 -3.08
C ARG A 308 -18.35 4.26 -3.07
N LEU A 309 -17.82 3.11 -2.65
CA LEU A 309 -18.62 1.89 -2.61
C LEU A 309 -19.59 1.90 -1.40
N PRO A 310 -20.78 1.27 -1.53
CA PRO A 310 -21.73 1.16 -0.42
C PRO A 310 -21.08 0.52 0.81
N GLY A 311 -21.46 0.94 1.99
CA GLY A 311 -20.90 0.45 3.26
C GLY A 311 -19.59 1.11 3.69
N HIS A 312 -18.96 1.93 2.83
CA HIS A 312 -17.71 2.64 3.12
C HIS A 312 -17.88 4.17 3.20
N GLY A 313 -19.11 4.68 3.10
CA GLY A 313 -19.45 6.10 3.11
C GLY A 313 -19.35 6.73 4.49
N GLY A 314 -18.15 7.03 4.96
CA GLY A 314 -17.92 8.09 5.92
C GLY A 314 -17.78 9.42 5.18
N ALA A 315 -18.30 10.52 5.74
CA ALA A 315 -18.29 11.86 5.17
C ALA A 315 -16.94 12.19 4.53
N ALA A 316 -17.00 12.79 3.35
CA ALA A 316 -15.85 13.20 2.56
C ALA A 316 -15.04 14.28 3.31
N GLY A 317 -14.15 13.86 4.19
CA GLY A 317 -13.07 14.68 4.71
C GLY A 317 -12.06 14.89 3.58
N SER A 318 -11.70 16.14 3.32
CA SER A 318 -10.61 16.49 2.42
C SER A 318 -9.34 15.84 2.94
N PRO A 319 -8.55 15.11 2.11
CA PRO A 319 -7.22 14.68 2.52
C PRO A 319 -6.33 15.92 2.61
N GLY A 320 -5.75 16.15 3.80
CA GLY A 320 -4.70 17.13 4.03
C GLY A 320 -3.39 16.75 3.34
#